data_83945d44df7cc97ca9b6f5dedf50168e
#
_entry.id   83945d44df7cc97ca9b6f5dedf50168e
#
_cell.length_a   1.000
_cell.length_b   1.000
_cell.length_c   1.000
_cell.angle_alpha   90.00
_cell.angle_beta   90.00
_cell.angle_gamma   90.00
#
_symmetry.space_group_name_H-M   'P 1'
#
loop_
_entity.id
_entity.type
_entity.pdbx_description
1 polymer ?
#
loop_
_entity_poly.entity_id
_entity_poly.type
_entity_poly.pdbx_seq_one_letter_code
_entity_poly.pdbx_strand_id
1 'polypeptide(L)'
;MFPKSNAKSQRHWQDPSAIDLRTLRELCHDLMVPATAIKLLTHVAAAESDPGPAMRARLRQISDEASRIADICSYFLDRPADAGAPPADEGPADLHTLAAEAADSMRWRYSSAVTVSAEPATVNAHPVVVVRILNNLLDNACRAAGPGGRVQVTVRRDGEQARLVIADSGPGFGQAESGKASLGLSIVAAMLRRGGGSLRMGVSDLGGIAVTVTLPGAQQDSQAPSLASANGAAG
;
A
#
# COMPACT_ATOMS: atom_id res chain seq x y z
N MET A 1 -15.22 -58.02 38.32
CA MET A 1 -15.51 -56.67 38.82
C MET A 1 -14.38 -55.75 38.35
N PHE A 2 -14.50 -55.11 37.18
CA PHE A 2 -13.50 -54.25 36.60
C PHE A 2 -13.92 -52.78 36.79
N PRO A 3 -13.02 -51.86 37.18
CA PRO A 3 -13.38 -50.48 37.39
C PRO A 3 -13.54 -49.76 36.07
N LYS A 4 -14.57 -48.91 35.97
CA LYS A 4 -14.92 -48.06 34.85
C LYS A 4 -13.80 -47.05 34.58
N SER A 5 -13.29 -47.07 33.37
CA SER A 5 -12.37 -46.12 32.80
C SER A 5 -12.95 -44.70 32.82
N ASN A 6 -12.20 -43.79 33.40
CA ASN A 6 -12.50 -42.38 33.60
C ASN A 6 -12.30 -41.60 32.29
N ALA A 7 -13.41 -41.34 31.63
CA ALA A 7 -13.44 -40.50 30.44
C ALA A 7 -13.40 -38.99 30.84
N LYS A 8 -12.23 -38.45 31.11
CA LYS A 8 -12.02 -36.98 31.21
C LYS A 8 -10.61 -36.64 30.81
N SER A 9 -10.48 -36.11 29.62
CA SER A 9 -9.50 -35.13 29.10
C SER A 9 -9.18 -35.40 27.66
N GLN A 10 -10.16 -35.35 26.80
CA GLN A 10 -9.87 -34.93 25.41
C GLN A 10 -9.75 -33.42 25.44
N ARG A 11 -8.54 -32.89 25.65
CA ARG A 11 -8.22 -31.55 25.27
C ARG A 11 -8.34 -31.51 23.75
N HIS A 12 -9.37 -30.86 23.29
CA HIS A 12 -9.56 -30.51 21.89
C HIS A 12 -8.39 -29.62 21.50
N TRP A 13 -7.40 -30.20 20.87
CA TRP A 13 -6.41 -29.43 20.13
C TRP A 13 -7.16 -28.79 18.97
N GLN A 14 -7.56 -27.54 19.16
CA GLN A 14 -8.03 -26.71 18.02
C GLN A 14 -6.86 -26.57 17.08
N ASP A 15 -7.11 -26.87 15.82
CA ASP A 15 -6.16 -26.74 14.71
C ASP A 15 -5.54 -25.32 14.75
N PRO A 16 -4.20 -25.16 14.89
CA PRO A 16 -3.58 -23.84 14.94
C PRO A 16 -3.67 -23.06 13.63
N SER A 17 -4.23 -23.64 12.58
CA SER A 17 -4.43 -22.97 11.30
C SER A 17 -5.65 -22.05 11.23
N ALA A 18 -6.54 -22.04 12.22
CA ALA A 18 -7.69 -21.16 12.30
C ALA A 18 -7.48 -20.03 13.33
N ILE A 19 -6.55 -19.12 13.09
CA ILE A 19 -6.56 -17.85 13.82
C ILE A 19 -7.86 -17.15 13.46
N ASP A 20 -8.75 -17.02 14.44
CA ASP A 20 -9.99 -16.29 14.29
C ASP A 20 -9.67 -14.83 13.92
N LEU A 21 -10.28 -14.34 12.83
CA LEU A 21 -10.11 -12.97 12.34
C LEU A 21 -10.40 -11.93 13.44
N ARG A 22 -11.25 -12.24 14.39
CA ARG A 22 -11.53 -11.37 15.53
C ARG A 22 -10.31 -11.25 16.44
N THR A 23 -9.72 -12.36 16.84
CA THR A 23 -8.50 -12.40 17.65
C THR A 23 -7.35 -11.70 16.94
N LEU A 24 -7.22 -11.87 15.62
CA LEU A 24 -6.21 -11.18 14.82
C LEU A 24 -6.41 -9.67 14.82
N ARG A 25 -7.65 -9.20 14.76
CA ARG A 25 -7.98 -7.76 14.83
C ARG A 25 -7.66 -7.17 16.20
N GLU A 26 -8.01 -7.88 17.27
CA GLU A 26 -7.67 -7.46 18.64
C GLU A 26 -6.15 -7.33 18.79
N LEU A 27 -5.37 -8.31 18.32
CA LEU A 27 -3.91 -8.24 18.33
C LEU A 27 -3.37 -7.08 17.47
N CYS A 28 -3.94 -6.85 16.31
CA CYS A 28 -3.54 -5.72 15.46
C CYS A 28 -3.83 -4.38 16.11
N HIS A 29 -4.99 -4.24 16.76
CA HIS A 29 -5.32 -3.03 17.53
C HIS A 29 -4.30 -2.78 18.65
N ASP A 30 -3.95 -3.82 19.40
CA ASP A 30 -2.98 -3.71 20.51
C ASP A 30 -1.55 -3.42 20.03
N LEU A 31 -1.19 -3.83 18.81
CA LEU A 31 0.11 -3.54 18.19
C LEU A 31 0.17 -2.11 17.60
N MET A 32 -0.94 -1.52 17.20
CA MET A 32 -0.99 -0.16 16.65
C MET A 32 -0.50 0.90 17.65
N VAL A 33 -0.88 0.76 18.91
CA VAL A 33 -0.53 1.73 19.96
C VAL A 33 1.00 1.78 20.17
N PRO A 34 1.69 0.65 20.45
CA PRO A 34 3.15 0.69 20.62
C PRO A 34 3.89 1.07 19.34
N ALA A 35 3.41 0.66 18.15
CA ALA A 35 4.02 1.06 16.89
C ALA A 35 3.97 2.60 16.70
N THR A 36 2.84 3.22 17.01
CA THR A 36 2.68 4.68 16.95
C THR A 36 3.57 5.38 17.98
N ALA A 37 3.67 4.85 19.19
CA ALA A 37 4.55 5.38 20.23
C ALA A 37 6.02 5.32 19.82
N ILE A 38 6.48 4.21 19.25
CA ILE A 38 7.86 4.06 18.74
C ILE A 38 8.15 5.10 17.65
N LYS A 39 7.22 5.33 16.71
CA LYS A 39 7.36 6.37 15.67
C LYS A 39 7.51 7.76 16.28
N LEU A 40 6.68 8.10 17.26
CA LEU A 40 6.73 9.39 17.93
C LEU A 40 8.06 9.57 18.66
N LEU A 41 8.48 8.57 19.45
CA LEU A 41 9.74 8.61 20.20
C LEU A 41 10.96 8.73 19.30
N THR A 42 10.99 8.05 18.16
CA THR A 42 12.10 8.17 17.19
C THR A 42 12.13 9.56 16.55
N HIS A 43 10.99 10.18 16.31
CA HIS A 43 10.89 11.56 15.80
C HIS A 43 11.41 12.58 16.83
N VAL A 44 10.96 12.46 18.07
CA VAL A 44 11.40 13.31 19.16
C VAL A 44 12.91 13.18 19.39
N ALA A 45 13.41 11.95 19.48
CA ALA A 45 14.85 11.70 19.66
C ALA A 45 15.70 12.24 18.50
N ALA A 46 15.18 12.25 17.29
CA ALA A 46 15.87 12.82 16.13
C ALA A 46 15.87 14.36 16.14
N ALA A 47 14.85 14.98 16.75
CA ALA A 47 14.69 16.43 16.80
C ALA A 47 15.45 17.07 17.97
N GLU A 48 15.46 16.42 19.15
CA GLU A 48 15.99 17.03 20.38
C GLU A 48 17.51 16.93 20.54
N SER A 49 18.18 15.95 19.92
CA SER A 49 19.55 15.58 20.27
C SER A 49 20.58 15.87 19.19
N ASP A 50 20.22 16.39 18.02
CA ASP A 50 21.09 16.44 16.82
C ASP A 50 22.02 15.20 16.69
N PRO A 51 21.45 14.00 16.60
CA PRO A 51 22.19 12.78 16.61
C PRO A 51 23.11 12.70 15.38
N GLY A 52 24.33 12.24 15.56
CA GLY A 52 25.25 12.02 14.45
C GLY A 52 24.65 11.10 13.37
N PRO A 53 25.23 11.06 12.15
CA PRO A 53 24.63 10.41 10.99
C PRO A 53 24.30 8.93 11.21
N ALA A 54 25.11 8.20 11.96
CA ALA A 54 24.86 6.79 12.28
C ALA A 54 23.63 6.60 13.18
N MET A 55 23.45 7.46 14.17
CA MET A 55 22.29 7.41 15.07
C MET A 55 21.01 7.80 14.31
N ARG A 56 21.06 8.86 13.49
CA ARG A 56 19.93 9.24 12.61
C ARG A 56 19.51 8.09 11.68
N ALA A 57 20.47 7.34 11.15
CA ALA A 57 20.16 6.17 10.32
C ALA A 57 19.44 5.06 11.12
N ARG A 58 19.89 4.80 12.37
CA ARG A 58 19.22 3.83 13.25
C ARG A 58 17.83 4.27 13.67
N LEU A 59 17.64 5.53 14.04
CA LEU A 59 16.32 6.07 14.39
C LEU A 59 15.34 5.98 13.21
N ARG A 60 15.80 6.29 12.00
CA ARG A 60 15.00 6.08 10.78
C ARG A 60 14.62 4.61 10.60
N GLN A 61 15.56 3.69 10.75
CA GLN A 61 15.29 2.26 10.62
C GLN A 61 14.24 1.78 11.63
N ILE A 62 14.31 2.22 12.89
CA ILE A 62 13.32 1.88 13.92
C ILE A 62 11.95 2.47 13.57
N SER A 63 11.89 3.73 13.12
CA SER A 63 10.66 4.38 12.69
C SER A 63 10.01 3.65 11.50
N ASP A 64 10.84 3.18 10.56
CA ASP A 64 10.38 2.45 9.38
C ASP A 64 9.80 1.08 9.75
N GLU A 65 10.42 0.35 10.69
CA GLU A 65 9.88 -0.92 11.18
C GLU A 65 8.57 -0.73 11.95
N ALA A 66 8.47 0.30 12.77
CA ALA A 66 7.22 0.63 13.46
C ALA A 66 6.09 1.01 12.46
N SER A 67 6.44 1.73 11.40
CA SER A 67 5.49 2.04 10.32
C SER A 67 4.98 0.80 9.61
N ARG A 68 5.87 -0.18 9.35
CA ARG A 68 5.47 -1.46 8.74
C ARG A 68 4.51 -2.25 9.63
N ILE A 69 4.77 -2.30 10.94
CA ILE A 69 3.87 -2.95 11.88
C ILE A 69 2.50 -2.27 11.83
N ALA A 70 2.45 -0.95 11.88
CA ALA A 70 1.23 -0.18 11.79
C ALA A 70 0.47 -0.45 10.47
N ASP A 71 1.18 -0.53 9.33
CA ASP A 71 0.58 -0.81 8.02
C ASP A 71 -0.03 -2.22 7.95
N ILE A 72 0.64 -3.22 8.54
CA ILE A 72 0.11 -4.59 8.62
C ILE A 72 -1.14 -4.60 9.48
N CYS A 73 -1.08 -4.00 10.67
CA CYS A 73 -2.22 -3.95 11.59
C CYS A 73 -3.42 -3.26 10.97
N SER A 74 -3.22 -2.09 10.35
CA SER A 74 -4.30 -1.38 9.65
C SER A 74 -4.93 -2.23 8.56
N TYR A 75 -4.13 -3.01 7.80
CA TYR A 75 -4.68 -3.92 6.79
C TYR A 75 -5.70 -4.91 7.35
N PHE A 76 -5.50 -5.40 8.57
CA PHE A 76 -6.42 -6.32 9.24
C PHE A 76 -7.56 -5.59 9.97
N LEU A 77 -7.32 -4.38 10.48
CA LEU A 77 -8.32 -3.58 11.19
C LEU A 77 -9.37 -3.00 10.25
N ASP A 78 -8.95 -2.53 9.07
CA ASP A 78 -9.84 -1.93 8.07
C ASP A 78 -10.73 -2.95 7.32
N ARG A 79 -10.62 -4.25 7.68
CA ARG A 79 -11.52 -5.28 7.17
C ARG A 79 -12.76 -5.34 8.05
N PRO A 80 -13.97 -5.07 7.55
CA PRO A 80 -15.19 -5.46 8.24
C PRO A 80 -15.19 -6.98 8.48
N ALA A 81 -15.62 -7.43 9.65
CA ALA A 81 -15.67 -8.87 9.99
C ALA A 81 -16.53 -9.66 8.99
N ASP A 82 -17.47 -8.99 8.33
CA ASP A 82 -18.42 -9.53 7.35
C ASP A 82 -18.17 -8.99 5.93
N ALA A 83 -16.92 -8.73 5.58
CA ALA A 83 -16.62 -8.09 4.30
C ALA A 83 -17.00 -8.96 3.08
N GLY A 84 -18.25 -8.93 2.76
CA GLY A 84 -18.70 -8.66 1.42
C GLY A 84 -18.04 -7.36 0.92
N ALA A 85 -18.06 -7.10 -0.35
CA ALA A 85 -17.37 -6.01 -1.04
C ALA A 85 -17.10 -4.73 -0.21
N PRO A 86 -16.01 -3.96 -0.52
CA PRO A 86 -15.78 -2.66 0.10
C PRO A 86 -17.05 -1.81 -0.02
N PRO A 87 -17.30 -0.89 0.94
CA PRO A 87 -18.47 -0.02 0.85
C PRO A 87 -18.51 0.61 -0.53
N ALA A 88 -19.65 0.42 -1.21
CA ALA A 88 -19.86 0.86 -2.59
C ALA A 88 -20.01 2.40 -2.72
N ASP A 89 -19.94 3.13 -1.61
CA ASP A 89 -20.36 4.54 -1.54
C ASP A 89 -19.23 5.56 -1.64
N GLU A 90 -17.96 5.14 -1.72
CA GLU A 90 -16.88 6.09 -2.02
C GLU A 90 -16.42 5.87 -3.45
N GLY A 91 -16.72 6.86 -4.28
CA GLY A 91 -16.55 6.83 -5.72
C GLY A 91 -15.17 6.48 -6.24
N PRO A 92 -15.03 6.42 -7.56
CA PRO A 92 -13.77 6.03 -8.22
C PRO A 92 -12.61 6.96 -7.82
N ALA A 93 -11.41 6.38 -7.65
CA ALA A 93 -10.22 7.14 -7.27
C ALA A 93 -9.53 7.74 -8.51
N ASP A 94 -9.13 8.99 -8.42
CA ASP A 94 -8.25 9.63 -9.40
C ASP A 94 -6.79 9.21 -9.17
N LEU A 95 -6.36 8.19 -9.90
CA LEU A 95 -5.02 7.63 -9.78
C LEU A 95 -3.91 8.62 -10.15
N HIS A 96 -4.18 9.54 -11.09
CA HIS A 96 -3.24 10.58 -11.49
C HIS A 96 -2.92 11.52 -10.32
N THR A 97 -3.95 12.10 -9.69
CA THR A 97 -3.78 13.02 -8.56
C THR A 97 -3.15 12.32 -7.37
N LEU A 98 -3.63 11.14 -7.01
CA LEU A 98 -3.10 10.38 -5.87
C LEU A 98 -1.64 9.96 -6.06
N ALA A 99 -1.23 9.62 -7.29
CA ALA A 99 0.16 9.28 -7.58
C ALA A 99 1.10 10.50 -7.47
N ALA A 100 0.65 11.69 -7.88
CA ALA A 100 1.39 12.92 -7.73
C ALA A 100 1.58 13.30 -6.25
N GLU A 101 0.52 13.29 -5.46
CA GLU A 101 0.54 13.58 -4.02
C GLU A 101 1.44 12.61 -3.25
N ALA A 102 1.33 11.32 -3.53
CA ALA A 102 2.18 10.30 -2.91
C ALA A 102 3.66 10.50 -3.25
N ALA A 103 3.97 10.83 -4.51
CA ALA A 103 5.34 11.12 -4.93
C ALA A 103 5.90 12.38 -4.25
N ASP A 104 5.11 13.43 -4.10
CA ASP A 104 5.50 14.65 -3.38
C ASP A 104 5.82 14.35 -1.91
N SER A 105 4.99 13.53 -1.25
CA SER A 105 5.26 13.06 0.11
C SER A 105 6.61 12.34 0.21
N MET A 106 6.98 11.52 -0.78
CA MET A 106 8.26 10.80 -0.77
C MET A 106 9.46 11.71 -0.98
N ARG A 107 9.35 12.79 -1.77
CA ARG A 107 10.43 13.79 -1.96
C ARG A 107 10.87 14.44 -0.65
N TRP A 108 9.95 14.60 0.31
CA TRP A 108 10.26 15.12 1.65
C TRP A 108 10.92 14.06 2.56
N ARG A 109 10.59 12.79 2.36
CA ARG A 109 11.07 11.70 3.24
C ARG A 109 12.40 11.11 2.80
N TYR A 110 12.68 11.13 1.51
CA TYR A 110 13.83 10.46 0.91
C TYR A 110 14.69 11.42 0.10
N SER A 111 16.01 11.15 0.10
CA SER A 111 16.97 11.91 -0.72
C SER A 111 17.07 11.39 -2.17
N SER A 112 16.21 10.46 -2.57
CA SER A 112 16.12 9.99 -3.94
C SER A 112 15.28 10.94 -4.78
N ALA A 113 15.63 11.08 -6.07
CA ALA A 113 14.86 11.89 -7.01
C ALA A 113 13.61 11.12 -7.47
N VAL A 114 12.41 11.61 -7.10
CA VAL A 114 11.14 11.02 -7.53
C VAL A 114 10.54 11.84 -8.66
N THR A 115 10.33 11.22 -9.81
CA THR A 115 9.69 11.84 -10.99
C THR A 115 8.35 11.19 -11.28
N VAL A 116 7.38 11.98 -11.77
CA VAL A 116 6.03 11.49 -12.10
C VAL A 116 5.71 11.85 -13.55
N SER A 117 5.23 10.88 -14.31
CA SER A 117 4.64 11.03 -15.63
C SER A 117 3.28 10.36 -15.61
N ALA A 118 2.22 11.13 -15.48
CA ALA A 118 0.89 10.59 -15.25
C ALA A 118 -0.12 11.15 -16.23
N GLU A 119 -0.83 10.27 -16.91
CA GLU A 119 -2.02 10.57 -17.71
C GLU A 119 -3.27 10.52 -16.81
N PRO A 120 -4.33 11.28 -17.11
CA PRO A 120 -5.59 11.18 -16.39
C PRO A 120 -6.14 9.75 -16.40
N ALA A 121 -6.29 9.17 -15.23
CA ALA A 121 -6.80 7.80 -15.08
C ALA A 121 -7.61 7.67 -13.79
N THR A 122 -8.86 7.27 -13.93
CA THR A 122 -9.76 6.99 -12.82
C THR A 122 -9.92 5.48 -12.67
N VAL A 123 -9.82 4.97 -11.45
CA VAL A 123 -9.87 3.54 -11.15
C VAL A 123 -11.06 3.21 -10.26
N ASN A 124 -11.64 2.04 -10.47
CA ASN A 124 -12.71 1.51 -9.64
C ASN A 124 -12.13 0.87 -8.37
N ALA A 125 -11.59 1.72 -7.51
CA ALA A 125 -11.02 1.34 -6.22
C ALA A 125 -11.17 2.48 -5.23
N HIS A 126 -11.33 2.15 -3.95
CA HIS A 126 -11.44 3.13 -2.88
C HIS A 126 -10.14 3.97 -2.78
N PRO A 127 -10.21 5.32 -2.69
CA PRO A 127 -9.03 6.20 -2.64
C PRO A 127 -8.00 5.78 -1.56
N VAL A 128 -8.47 5.42 -0.36
CA VAL A 128 -7.59 4.97 0.73
C VAL A 128 -6.79 3.73 0.36
N VAL A 129 -7.39 2.78 -0.38
CA VAL A 129 -6.69 1.58 -0.85
C VAL A 129 -5.62 1.96 -1.88
N VAL A 130 -5.94 2.86 -2.80
CA VAL A 130 -4.99 3.36 -3.82
C VAL A 130 -3.82 4.08 -3.18
N VAL A 131 -4.08 5.01 -2.24
CA VAL A 131 -3.03 5.72 -1.48
C VAL A 131 -2.12 4.74 -0.75
N ARG A 132 -2.69 3.69 -0.15
CA ARG A 132 -1.93 2.67 0.56
C ARG A 132 -1.04 1.83 -0.38
N ILE A 133 -1.55 1.45 -1.55
CA ILE A 133 -0.76 0.79 -2.60
C ILE A 133 0.41 1.68 -3.02
N LEU A 134 0.13 2.96 -3.34
CA LEU A 134 1.14 3.93 -3.75
C LEU A 134 2.23 4.11 -2.69
N ASN A 135 1.85 4.35 -1.43
CA ASN A 135 2.80 4.55 -0.34
C ASN A 135 3.69 3.32 -0.12
N ASN A 136 3.13 2.11 -0.14
CA ASN A 136 3.91 0.87 0.02
C ASN A 136 4.92 0.68 -1.11
N LEU A 137 4.51 0.91 -2.34
CA LEU A 137 5.36 0.71 -3.51
C LEU A 137 6.44 1.79 -3.63
N LEU A 138 6.07 3.06 -3.41
CA LEU A 138 7.01 4.19 -3.46
C LEU A 138 8.05 4.12 -2.34
N ASP A 139 7.63 3.77 -1.12
CA ASP A 139 8.53 3.61 0.02
C ASP A 139 9.56 2.49 -0.23
N ASN A 140 9.13 1.37 -0.83
CA ASN A 140 10.04 0.31 -1.24
C ASN A 140 11.01 0.77 -2.33
N ALA A 141 10.53 1.46 -3.35
CA ALA A 141 11.35 1.97 -4.45
C ALA A 141 12.38 3.01 -3.98
N CYS A 142 11.97 3.97 -3.14
CA CYS A 142 12.87 4.99 -2.59
C CYS A 142 13.94 4.39 -1.69
N ARG A 143 13.60 3.38 -0.88
CA ARG A 143 14.60 2.65 -0.08
C ARG A 143 15.58 1.87 -0.95
N ALA A 144 15.11 1.19 -1.97
CA ALA A 144 15.96 0.44 -2.89
C ALA A 144 16.90 1.37 -3.67
N ALA A 145 16.38 2.49 -4.15
CA ALA A 145 17.17 3.50 -4.88
C ALA A 145 18.26 4.14 -4.00
N GLY A 146 17.98 4.35 -2.72
CA GLY A 146 18.92 4.95 -1.77
C GLY A 146 19.17 6.46 -2.02
N PRO A 147 20.09 7.07 -1.25
CA PRO A 147 20.46 8.48 -1.43
C PRO A 147 21.02 8.75 -2.82
N GLY A 148 20.48 9.78 -3.50
CA GLY A 148 20.89 10.15 -4.87
C GLY A 148 20.38 9.20 -5.95
N GLY A 149 19.64 8.15 -5.59
CA GLY A 149 18.99 7.26 -6.53
C GLY A 149 17.77 7.90 -7.20
N ARG A 150 17.19 7.20 -8.16
CA ARG A 150 16.05 7.68 -8.98
C ARG A 150 14.87 6.74 -8.83
N VAL A 151 13.67 7.33 -8.72
CA VAL A 151 12.40 6.62 -8.76
C VAL A 151 11.52 7.30 -9.80
N GLN A 152 10.91 6.53 -10.67
CA GLN A 152 9.99 7.01 -11.69
C GLN A 152 8.62 6.39 -11.48
N VAL A 153 7.60 7.24 -11.42
CA VAL A 153 6.19 6.86 -11.38
C VAL A 153 5.59 7.15 -12.74
N THR A 154 4.95 6.16 -13.33
CA THR A 154 4.23 6.34 -14.59
C THR A 154 2.80 5.84 -14.41
N VAL A 155 1.82 6.69 -14.74
CA VAL A 155 0.40 6.32 -14.80
C VAL A 155 -0.07 6.42 -16.24
N ARG A 156 -0.70 5.38 -16.76
CA ARG A 156 -1.28 5.34 -18.09
C ARG A 156 -2.65 4.67 -18.08
N ARG A 157 -3.52 5.12 -18.95
CA ARG A 157 -4.75 4.42 -19.27
C ARG A 157 -4.45 3.34 -20.32
N ASP A 158 -4.94 2.12 -20.10
CA ASP A 158 -4.75 0.97 -21.00
C ASP A 158 -6.13 0.31 -21.22
N GLY A 159 -6.89 0.88 -22.17
CA GLY A 159 -8.27 0.49 -22.43
C GLY A 159 -9.19 0.73 -21.23
N GLU A 160 -9.80 -0.35 -20.73
CA GLU A 160 -10.67 -0.32 -19.54
C GLU A 160 -9.89 -0.44 -18.22
N GLN A 161 -8.57 -0.38 -18.27
CA GLN A 161 -7.71 -0.50 -17.10
C GLN A 161 -6.82 0.73 -16.98
N ALA A 162 -6.33 0.97 -15.75
CA ALA A 162 -5.25 1.89 -15.50
C ALA A 162 -3.99 1.10 -15.11
N ARG A 163 -2.86 1.51 -15.65
CA ARG A 163 -1.55 0.95 -15.38
C ARG A 163 -0.71 1.95 -14.60
N LEU A 164 -0.25 1.55 -13.43
CA LEU A 164 0.73 2.27 -12.62
C LEU A 164 2.06 1.50 -12.68
N VAL A 165 3.14 2.17 -13.04
CA VAL A 165 4.49 1.61 -13.00
C VAL A 165 5.33 2.45 -12.04
N ILE A 166 5.99 1.80 -11.09
CA ILE A 166 6.97 2.41 -10.20
C ILE A 166 8.30 1.70 -10.45
N ALA A 167 9.27 2.45 -10.96
CA ALA A 167 10.59 1.97 -11.35
C ALA A 167 11.67 2.64 -10.49
N ASP A 168 12.64 1.87 -10.03
CA ASP A 168 13.76 2.37 -9.22
C ASP A 168 15.11 2.09 -9.88
N SER A 169 16.14 2.80 -9.40
CA SER A 169 17.54 2.62 -9.78
C SER A 169 18.33 1.82 -8.75
N GLY A 170 17.66 1.03 -7.92
CA GLY A 170 18.30 0.21 -6.89
C GLY A 170 19.10 -0.98 -7.44
N PRO A 171 19.55 -1.88 -6.58
CA PRO A 171 20.43 -2.99 -6.97
C PRO A 171 19.76 -4.11 -7.76
N GLY A 172 18.42 -4.03 -7.98
CA GLY A 172 17.67 -5.03 -8.73
C GLY A 172 17.39 -6.32 -7.95
N PHE A 173 17.00 -7.36 -8.70
CA PHE A 173 16.69 -8.67 -8.12
C PHE A 173 17.94 -9.37 -7.56
N GLY A 174 17.79 -9.97 -6.37
CA GLY A 174 18.82 -10.86 -5.79
C GLY A 174 19.89 -10.18 -4.94
N GLN A 175 19.96 -8.87 -4.90
CA GLN A 175 20.90 -8.13 -4.05
C GLN A 175 20.24 -7.41 -2.86
N ALA A 176 18.93 -7.38 -2.81
CA ALA A 176 18.19 -6.87 -1.65
C ALA A 176 18.20 -7.92 -0.53
N GLU A 177 18.41 -7.48 0.71
CA GLU A 177 18.30 -8.37 1.89
C GLU A 177 16.94 -9.08 1.85
N SER A 178 17.00 -10.41 1.73
CA SER A 178 15.83 -11.28 1.67
C SER A 178 14.97 -11.08 2.91
N GLY A 179 13.70 -10.72 2.73
CA GLY A 179 12.70 -10.66 3.80
C GLY A 179 12.01 -9.32 3.99
N LYS A 180 12.65 -8.19 3.74
CA LYS A 180 12.04 -6.86 4.03
C LYS A 180 11.14 -6.31 2.91
N ALA A 181 11.46 -6.60 1.64
CA ALA A 181 10.65 -6.17 0.49
C ALA A 181 9.42 -7.06 0.26
N SER A 182 9.43 -8.32 0.76
CA SER A 182 8.40 -9.31 0.45
C SER A 182 7.06 -9.03 1.12
N LEU A 183 7.04 -8.46 2.33
CA LEU A 183 5.81 -8.28 3.10
C LEU A 183 4.94 -7.14 2.53
N GLY A 184 5.53 -5.97 2.24
CA GLY A 184 4.80 -4.85 1.63
C GLY A 184 4.20 -5.22 0.28
N LEU A 185 4.97 -5.94 -0.56
CA LEU A 185 4.49 -6.42 -1.86
C LEU A 185 3.40 -7.49 -1.74
N SER A 186 3.47 -8.37 -0.74
CA SER A 186 2.43 -9.38 -0.51
C SER A 186 1.11 -8.74 -0.05
N ILE A 187 1.18 -7.69 0.78
CA ILE A 187 0.01 -6.88 1.19
C ILE A 187 -0.61 -6.19 -0.03
N VAL A 188 0.21 -5.52 -0.85
CA VAL A 188 -0.26 -4.88 -2.09
C VAL A 188 -0.90 -5.90 -3.03
N ALA A 189 -0.25 -7.06 -3.24
CA ALA A 189 -0.80 -8.13 -4.07
C ALA A 189 -2.16 -8.66 -3.55
N ALA A 190 -2.31 -8.74 -2.22
CA ALA A 190 -3.59 -9.15 -1.61
C ALA A 190 -4.70 -8.10 -1.81
N MET A 191 -4.37 -6.79 -1.67
CA MET A 191 -5.30 -5.69 -1.93
C MET A 191 -5.76 -5.70 -3.40
N LEU A 192 -4.83 -5.83 -4.32
CA LEU A 192 -5.10 -5.83 -5.76
C LEU A 192 -5.99 -7.00 -6.18
N ARG A 193 -5.71 -8.23 -5.71
CA ARG A 193 -6.55 -9.40 -6.03
C ARG A 193 -8.02 -9.20 -5.64
N ARG A 194 -8.28 -8.50 -4.55
CA ARG A 194 -9.65 -8.21 -4.09
C ARG A 194 -10.36 -7.19 -4.96
N GLY A 195 -9.62 -6.20 -5.48
CA GLY A 195 -10.12 -5.16 -6.37
C GLY A 195 -10.08 -5.53 -7.86
N GLY A 196 -9.85 -6.80 -8.21
CA GLY A 196 -9.72 -7.22 -9.62
C GLY A 196 -8.46 -6.72 -10.31
N GLY A 197 -7.49 -6.19 -9.54
CA GLY A 197 -6.21 -5.74 -10.05
C GLY A 197 -5.12 -6.82 -10.04
N SER A 198 -3.97 -6.49 -10.58
CA SER A 198 -2.80 -7.37 -10.62
C SER A 198 -1.49 -6.62 -10.37
N LEU A 199 -0.47 -7.37 -9.93
CA LEU A 199 0.89 -6.86 -9.73
C LEU A 199 1.87 -7.75 -10.49
N ARG A 200 2.80 -7.12 -11.19
CA ARG A 200 3.94 -7.76 -11.86
C ARG A 200 5.23 -7.02 -11.51
N MET A 201 6.32 -7.75 -11.49
CA MET A 201 7.65 -7.18 -11.25
C MET A 201 8.55 -7.52 -12.44
N GLY A 202 9.40 -6.57 -12.80
CA GLY A 202 10.37 -6.71 -13.89
C GLY A 202 11.62 -5.89 -13.60
N VAL A 203 12.55 -5.93 -14.54
CA VAL A 203 13.76 -5.09 -14.51
C VAL A 203 13.37 -3.67 -14.92
N SER A 204 13.89 -2.70 -14.19
CA SER A 204 13.71 -1.28 -14.47
C SER A 204 14.73 -0.79 -15.52
N ASP A 205 14.30 0.09 -16.41
CA ASP A 205 15.20 0.81 -17.33
C ASP A 205 16.20 1.73 -16.55
N LEU A 206 15.91 1.99 -15.28
CA LEU A 206 16.81 2.71 -14.38
C LEU A 206 17.89 1.82 -13.75
N GLY A 207 17.83 0.51 -13.97
CA GLY A 207 18.79 -0.48 -13.47
C GLY A 207 18.29 -1.32 -12.29
N GLY A 208 17.24 -0.92 -11.60
CA GLY A 208 16.67 -1.61 -10.45
C GLY A 208 15.44 -2.47 -10.79
N ILE A 209 14.36 -2.31 -10.02
CA ILE A 209 13.11 -3.05 -10.18
C ILE A 209 12.02 -2.11 -10.70
N ALA A 210 11.19 -2.61 -11.63
CA ALA A 210 9.95 -1.99 -12.04
C ALA A 210 8.77 -2.81 -11.53
N VAL A 211 7.93 -2.21 -10.69
CA VAL A 211 6.66 -2.79 -10.22
C VAL A 211 5.53 -2.22 -11.07
N THR A 212 4.82 -3.09 -11.76
CA THR A 212 3.65 -2.74 -12.56
C THR A 212 2.39 -3.19 -11.84
N VAL A 213 1.49 -2.26 -11.58
CA VAL A 213 0.15 -2.48 -11.04
C VAL A 213 -0.86 -2.19 -12.13
N THR A 214 -1.84 -3.08 -12.27
CA THR A 214 -3.00 -2.88 -13.14
C THR A 214 -4.24 -2.86 -12.28
N LEU A 215 -5.08 -1.83 -12.47
CA LEU A 215 -6.34 -1.64 -11.76
C LEU A 215 -7.48 -1.53 -12.78
N PRO A 216 -8.68 -2.04 -12.47
CA PRO A 216 -9.87 -1.78 -13.29
C PRO A 216 -10.14 -0.28 -13.36
N GLY A 217 -10.30 0.25 -14.56
CA GLY A 217 -10.71 1.64 -14.76
C GLY A 217 -12.15 1.84 -14.33
N ALA A 218 -12.47 3.02 -13.82
CA ALA A 218 -13.84 3.44 -13.67
C ALA A 218 -14.39 3.89 -15.04
N GLN A 219 -15.60 3.47 -15.36
CA GLN A 219 -16.29 3.99 -16.52
C GLN A 219 -16.48 5.50 -16.31
N GLN A 220 -15.91 6.30 -17.18
CA GLN A 220 -16.31 7.70 -17.28
C GLN A 220 -17.68 7.69 -17.91
N ASP A 221 -18.72 8.01 -17.12
CA ASP A 221 -20.01 8.37 -17.68
C ASP A 221 -19.77 9.53 -18.63
N SER A 222 -19.87 9.25 -19.92
CA SER A 222 -19.84 10.24 -21.00
C SER A 222 -21.18 11.00 -21.00
N GLN A 223 -21.49 11.68 -19.90
CA GLN A 223 -22.50 12.72 -19.89
C GLN A 223 -21.82 14.06 -20.13
N ALA A 224 -21.40 14.27 -21.37
CA ALA A 224 -21.37 15.63 -21.91
C ALA A 224 -22.85 16.11 -21.93
N PRO A 225 -23.19 17.22 -21.28
CA PRO A 225 -24.50 17.81 -21.45
C PRO A 225 -24.61 18.19 -22.93
N SER A 226 -25.51 17.51 -23.64
CA SER A 226 -25.93 17.91 -24.98
C SER A 226 -26.59 19.29 -24.87
N LEU A 227 -25.82 20.34 -25.17
CA LEU A 227 -26.35 21.65 -25.52
C LEU A 227 -26.93 21.55 -26.92
N ALA A 228 -28.01 20.86 -27.04
CA ALA A 228 -28.79 20.84 -28.25
C ALA A 228 -30.04 21.71 -28.11
N SER A 229 -30.00 22.80 -28.87
CA SER A 229 -31.20 23.43 -29.46
C SER A 229 -32.19 24.17 -28.53
N ALA A 230 -31.84 25.40 -28.21
CA ALA A 230 -32.87 26.43 -28.13
C ALA A 230 -32.66 27.39 -29.32
N ASN A 231 -33.11 26.99 -30.50
CA ASN A 231 -33.31 27.91 -31.60
C ASN A 231 -34.62 27.50 -32.30
N GLY A 232 -35.61 28.33 -32.21
CA GLY A 232 -36.82 28.14 -32.99
C GLY A 232 -38.03 28.86 -32.43
N ALA A 233 -38.23 30.01 -32.96
CA ALA A 233 -39.45 30.60 -33.46
C ALA A 233 -39.81 31.93 -32.82
N ALA A 234 -39.28 32.97 -33.45
CA ALA A 234 -40.05 34.20 -33.55
C ALA A 234 -41.00 34.05 -34.75
N GLY A 235 -42.24 34.31 -34.52
CA GLY A 235 -43.26 34.53 -35.48
C GLY A 235 -44.22 35.59 -34.94
#